data_c8e700bf040fef0b82f464e1ba509679
#
_entry.id   c8e700bf040fef0b82f464e1ba509679
#
_cell.length_a   1.000
_cell.length_b   1.000
_cell.length_c   1.000
_cell.angle_alpha   90.00
_cell.angle_beta   90.00
_cell.angle_gamma   90.00
#
_symmetry.space_group_name_H-M   'P 1'
#
loop_
_entity.id
_entity.type
_entity.pdbx_description
1 polymer ?
#
loop_
_entity_poly.entity_id
_entity_poly.type
_entity_poly.pdbx_seq_one_letter_code
_entity_poly.pdbx_strand_id
1 'polypeptide(L)'
;MKKIQMVDLKGQYNGIKEQVDSSILNVIESAAFINGPEVHGFQKELEDYLGVKNVIPCANGTDALQIAMMGLGLKPGDEVITADFTFAATVEVIALLGLTPVLVDVDPVSFNIDTSAIKRAITPKTKAIVPVHLFGLAANMDEIMDIAN
;
A
#
# COMPACT_ATOMS: atom_id res chain seq x y z
N MET A 1 14.52 -26.62 -22.09
CA MET A 1 14.65 -25.25 -21.58
C MET A 1 14.07 -25.19 -20.17
N LYS A 2 14.78 -24.61 -19.21
CA LYS A 2 14.28 -24.42 -17.85
C LYS A 2 13.18 -23.33 -17.90
N LYS A 3 12.00 -23.62 -17.34
CA LYS A 3 10.89 -22.64 -17.34
C LYS A 3 11.27 -21.46 -16.45
N ILE A 4 11.29 -20.26 -17.00
CA ILE A 4 11.53 -19.03 -16.25
C ILE A 4 10.21 -18.64 -15.57
N GLN A 5 10.26 -18.41 -14.25
CA GLN A 5 9.13 -17.90 -13.46
C GLN A 5 9.42 -16.46 -13.06
N MET A 6 8.39 -15.63 -13.02
CA MET A 6 8.52 -14.24 -12.58
C MET A 6 8.87 -14.13 -11.09
N VAL A 7 8.39 -15.06 -10.27
CA VAL A 7 8.60 -15.10 -8.82
C VAL A 7 8.88 -16.54 -8.39
N ASP A 8 9.91 -16.74 -7.57
CA ASP A 8 10.24 -18.05 -6.99
C ASP A 8 9.91 -18.08 -5.48
N LEU A 9 8.62 -18.02 -5.14
CA LEU A 9 8.15 -18.09 -3.75
C LEU A 9 8.56 -19.40 -3.05
N LYS A 10 8.66 -20.50 -3.83
CA LYS A 10 9.07 -21.80 -3.28
C LYS A 10 10.55 -21.81 -2.87
N GLY A 11 11.41 -21.21 -3.67
CA GLY A 11 12.82 -21.03 -3.34
C GLY A 11 12.99 -20.13 -2.12
N GLN A 12 12.26 -19.02 -2.04
CA GLN A 12 12.25 -18.13 -0.87
C GLN A 12 11.83 -18.89 0.39
N TYR A 13 10.68 -19.59 0.35
CA TYR A 13 10.21 -20.37 1.49
C TYR A 13 11.23 -21.43 1.93
N ASN A 14 11.84 -22.16 1.02
CA ASN A 14 12.84 -23.17 1.36
C ASN A 14 14.04 -22.60 2.12
N GLY A 15 14.41 -21.35 1.83
CA GLY A 15 15.50 -20.65 2.53
C GLY A 15 15.20 -20.26 3.99
N ILE A 16 13.92 -20.13 4.35
CA ILE A 16 13.46 -19.70 5.67
C ILE A 16 12.51 -20.71 6.32
N LYS A 17 12.43 -21.93 5.74
CA LYS A 17 11.41 -22.93 6.07
C LYS A 17 11.36 -23.26 7.57
N GLU A 18 12.49 -23.57 8.18
CA GLU A 18 12.54 -24.00 9.58
C GLU A 18 11.98 -22.92 10.52
N GLN A 19 12.32 -21.65 10.26
CA GLN A 19 11.85 -20.53 11.08
C GLN A 19 10.34 -20.33 10.90
N VAL A 20 9.88 -20.33 9.65
CA VAL A 20 8.45 -20.11 9.34
C VAL A 20 7.59 -21.24 9.90
N ASP A 21 7.98 -22.50 9.68
CA ASP A 21 7.21 -23.65 10.16
C ASP A 21 7.14 -23.67 11.69
N SER A 22 8.26 -23.40 12.37
CA SER A 22 8.30 -23.33 13.83
C SER A 22 7.38 -22.21 14.36
N SER A 23 7.45 -21.03 13.78
CA SER A 23 6.61 -19.91 14.21
C SER A 23 5.11 -20.19 14.00
N ILE A 24 4.74 -20.78 12.87
CA ILE A 24 3.34 -21.17 12.59
C ILE A 24 2.86 -22.20 13.60
N LEU A 25 3.66 -23.22 13.90
CA LEU A 25 3.29 -24.26 14.86
C LEU A 25 3.12 -23.69 16.27
N ASN A 26 3.99 -22.79 16.69
CA ASN A 26 3.88 -22.12 18.01
C ASN A 26 2.57 -21.31 18.11
N VAL A 27 2.17 -20.61 17.04
CA VAL A 27 0.88 -19.88 17.02
C VAL A 27 -0.29 -20.85 17.13
N ILE A 28 -0.24 -21.98 16.41
CA ILE A 28 -1.29 -23.01 16.49
C ILE A 28 -1.39 -23.61 17.89
N GLU A 29 -0.25 -23.96 18.51
CA GLU A 29 -0.20 -24.53 19.87
C GLU A 29 -0.70 -23.56 20.93
N SER A 30 -0.38 -22.27 20.80
CA SER A 30 -0.84 -21.25 21.73
C SER A 30 -2.31 -20.86 21.56
N ALA A 31 -2.91 -21.16 20.39
CA ALA A 31 -4.25 -20.73 19.97
C ALA A 31 -4.49 -19.21 20.04
N ALA A 32 -3.45 -18.40 20.09
CA ALA A 32 -3.51 -16.94 20.16
C ALA A 32 -3.65 -16.33 18.75
N PHE A 33 -4.73 -16.66 18.05
CA PHE A 33 -4.95 -16.30 16.63
C PHE A 33 -5.39 -14.86 16.41
N ILE A 34 -6.07 -14.25 17.36
CA ILE A 34 -6.63 -12.91 17.22
C ILE A 34 -5.79 -11.95 18.04
N ASN A 35 -5.13 -11.02 17.35
CA ASN A 35 -4.29 -9.98 17.98
C ASN A 35 -3.29 -10.56 19.01
N GLY A 36 -2.67 -11.68 18.62
CA GLY A 36 -1.73 -12.42 19.48
C GLY A 36 -0.35 -11.79 19.57
N PRO A 37 0.58 -12.43 20.31
CA PRO A 37 1.94 -11.92 20.52
C PRO A 37 2.71 -11.64 19.23
N GLU A 38 2.51 -12.46 18.19
CA GLU A 38 3.18 -12.30 16.88
C GLU A 38 2.75 -11.02 16.18
N VAL A 39 1.47 -10.63 16.30
CA VAL A 39 0.97 -9.37 15.73
C VAL A 39 1.63 -8.18 16.43
N HIS A 40 1.71 -8.22 17.76
CA HIS A 40 2.35 -7.16 18.54
C HIS A 40 3.86 -7.11 18.30
N GLY A 41 4.52 -8.27 18.18
CA GLY A 41 5.92 -8.37 17.81
C GLY A 41 6.20 -7.71 16.45
N PHE A 42 5.46 -8.12 15.42
CA PHE A 42 5.55 -7.52 14.07
C PHE A 42 5.31 -6.00 14.07
N GLN A 43 4.29 -5.56 14.81
CA GLN A 43 3.99 -4.13 14.96
C GLN A 43 5.19 -3.37 15.50
N LYS A 44 5.78 -3.87 16.59
CA LYS A 44 6.92 -3.23 17.26
C LYS A 44 8.18 -3.23 16.38
N GLU A 45 8.49 -4.35 15.75
CA GLU A 45 9.64 -4.46 14.84
C GLU A 45 9.51 -3.49 13.67
N LEU A 46 8.31 -3.34 13.10
CA LEU A 46 8.07 -2.43 11.98
C LEU A 46 8.10 -0.96 12.42
N GLU A 47 7.62 -0.63 13.62
CA GLU A 47 7.77 0.71 14.21
C GLU A 47 9.25 1.10 14.33
N ASP A 48 10.06 0.19 14.87
CA ASP A 48 11.49 0.41 15.06
C ASP A 48 12.23 0.50 13.71
N TYR A 49 11.90 -0.37 12.76
CA TYR A 49 12.51 -0.39 11.42
C TYR A 49 12.21 0.90 10.62
N LEU A 50 10.98 1.37 10.66
CA LEU A 50 10.55 2.56 9.92
C LEU A 50 10.81 3.87 10.68
N GLY A 51 11.14 3.81 11.97
CA GLY A 51 11.29 4.98 12.83
C GLY A 51 9.98 5.76 13.02
N VAL A 52 8.83 5.07 12.98
CA VAL A 52 7.51 5.67 13.15
C VAL A 52 6.98 5.41 14.56
N LYS A 53 6.07 6.28 15.01
CA LYS A 53 5.53 6.18 16.36
C LYS A 53 4.54 5.02 16.54
N ASN A 54 3.75 4.74 15.51
CA ASN A 54 2.72 3.71 15.57
C ASN A 54 2.61 3.00 14.23
N VAL A 55 2.43 1.68 14.28
CA VAL A 55 2.01 0.83 13.16
C VAL A 55 0.66 0.24 13.49
N ILE A 56 -0.27 0.24 12.56
CA ILE A 56 -1.60 -0.34 12.72
C ILE A 56 -1.69 -1.58 11.84
N PRO A 57 -1.63 -2.78 12.42
CA PRO A 57 -1.78 -4.01 11.66
C PRO A 57 -3.16 -4.13 11.03
N CYS A 58 -3.22 -4.62 9.81
CA CYS A 58 -4.46 -4.90 9.09
C CYS A 58 -4.31 -6.20 8.29
N ALA A 59 -5.41 -6.70 7.73
CA ALA A 59 -5.42 -8.02 7.11
C ALA A 59 -4.63 -8.08 5.79
N ASN A 60 -4.59 -6.99 5.04
CA ASN A 60 -3.96 -6.93 3.72
C ASN A 60 -3.76 -5.47 3.26
N GLY A 61 -3.09 -5.29 2.11
CA GLY A 61 -2.81 -3.96 1.55
C GLY A 61 -4.05 -3.19 1.09
N THR A 62 -5.12 -3.86 0.68
CA THR A 62 -6.39 -3.20 0.31
C THR A 62 -7.04 -2.57 1.54
N ASP A 63 -7.07 -3.30 2.65
CA ASP A 63 -7.56 -2.77 3.93
C ASP A 63 -6.68 -1.62 4.43
N ALA A 64 -5.37 -1.70 4.24
CA ALA A 64 -4.46 -0.61 4.59
C ALA A 64 -4.80 0.68 3.86
N LEU A 65 -5.04 0.61 2.55
CA LEU A 65 -5.47 1.76 1.74
C LEU A 65 -6.80 2.32 2.23
N GLN A 66 -7.77 1.46 2.49
CA GLN A 66 -9.09 1.87 2.99
C GLN A 66 -9.00 2.56 4.34
N ILE A 67 -8.27 1.97 5.30
CA ILE A 67 -8.09 2.53 6.64
C ILE A 67 -7.37 3.88 6.57
N ALA A 68 -6.34 4.01 5.73
CA ALA A 68 -5.62 5.26 5.55
C ALA A 68 -6.54 6.38 5.02
N MET A 69 -7.36 6.10 4.01
CA MET A 69 -8.32 7.08 3.46
C MET A 69 -9.41 7.45 4.47
N MET A 70 -9.91 6.48 5.26
CA MET A 70 -10.84 6.76 6.36
C MET A 70 -10.18 7.65 7.43
N GLY A 71 -8.91 7.40 7.75
CA GLY A 71 -8.13 8.18 8.71
C GLY A 71 -7.92 9.64 8.28
N LEU A 72 -7.89 9.92 6.97
CA LEU A 72 -7.81 11.28 6.44
C LEU A 72 -9.11 12.08 6.58
N GLY A 73 -10.22 11.44 6.98
CA GLY A 73 -11.51 12.11 7.15
C GLY A 73 -12.17 12.56 5.85
N LEU A 74 -11.83 11.93 4.73
CA LEU A 74 -12.41 12.19 3.41
C LEU A 74 -13.92 11.90 3.42
N LYS A 75 -14.67 12.63 2.61
CA LYS A 75 -16.15 12.53 2.55
C LYS A 75 -16.62 12.12 1.16
N PRO A 76 -17.77 11.47 1.06
CA PRO A 76 -18.37 11.15 -0.24
C PRO A 76 -18.42 12.36 -1.17
N GLY A 77 -17.92 12.18 -2.41
CA GLY A 77 -17.82 13.22 -3.41
C GLY A 77 -16.49 13.99 -3.42
N ASP A 78 -15.63 13.81 -2.41
CA ASP A 78 -14.25 14.30 -2.49
C ASP A 78 -13.49 13.54 -3.58
N GLU A 79 -12.61 14.25 -4.29
CA GLU A 79 -11.81 13.70 -5.36
C GLU A 79 -10.45 13.22 -4.82
N VAL A 80 -10.06 12.02 -5.25
CA VAL A 80 -8.76 11.42 -4.95
C VAL A 80 -8.03 11.11 -6.26
N ILE A 81 -6.89 11.76 -6.46
CA ILE A 81 -6.06 11.55 -7.66
C ILE A 81 -5.18 10.32 -7.46
N THR A 82 -5.15 9.44 -8.46
CA THR A 82 -4.21 8.30 -8.51
C THR A 82 -3.82 7.99 -9.95
N ALA A 83 -2.80 7.15 -10.12
CA ALA A 83 -2.37 6.70 -11.45
C ALA A 83 -3.41 5.74 -12.07
N ASP A 84 -3.58 5.78 -13.38
CA ASP A 84 -4.39 4.82 -14.13
C ASP A 84 -3.67 3.47 -14.33
N PHE A 85 -2.35 3.43 -14.19
CA PHE A 85 -1.55 2.22 -14.20
C PHE A 85 -1.22 1.79 -12.76
N THR A 86 -2.14 1.08 -12.13
CA THR A 86 -2.04 0.61 -10.75
C THR A 86 -2.79 -0.71 -10.58
N PHE A 87 -2.62 -1.33 -9.40
CA PHE A 87 -3.47 -2.45 -9.00
C PHE A 87 -4.90 -1.93 -8.70
N ALA A 88 -5.90 -2.69 -9.14
CA ALA A 88 -7.31 -2.28 -9.05
C ALA A 88 -7.76 -1.81 -7.65
N ALA A 89 -7.18 -2.38 -6.59
CA ALA A 89 -7.54 -2.02 -5.21
C ALA A 89 -7.41 -0.52 -4.93
N THR A 90 -6.45 0.19 -5.53
CA THR A 90 -6.27 1.63 -5.32
C THR A 90 -7.52 2.41 -5.73
N VAL A 91 -8.08 2.08 -6.89
CA VAL A 91 -9.29 2.74 -7.41
C VAL A 91 -10.54 2.23 -6.73
N GLU A 92 -10.58 0.91 -6.46
CA GLU A 92 -11.70 0.24 -5.84
C GLU A 92 -12.02 0.79 -4.44
N VAL A 93 -11.00 0.98 -3.58
CA VAL A 93 -11.24 1.54 -2.24
C VAL A 93 -11.68 3.00 -2.27
N ILE A 94 -11.20 3.81 -3.23
CA ILE A 94 -11.69 5.17 -3.43
C ILE A 94 -13.20 5.13 -3.71
N ALA A 95 -13.61 4.30 -4.67
CA ALA A 95 -15.01 4.16 -5.03
C ALA A 95 -15.86 3.56 -3.90
N LEU A 96 -15.34 2.55 -3.19
CA LEU A 96 -16.01 1.89 -2.07
C LEU A 96 -16.37 2.87 -0.93
N LEU A 97 -15.50 3.85 -0.70
CA LEU A 97 -15.73 4.91 0.31
C LEU A 97 -16.64 6.04 -0.19
N GLY A 98 -17.21 5.92 -1.40
CA GLY A 98 -18.04 6.96 -2.01
C GLY A 98 -17.26 8.19 -2.48
N LEU A 99 -15.94 8.08 -2.54
CA LEU A 99 -15.06 9.12 -3.08
C LEU A 99 -15.03 9.04 -4.61
N THR A 100 -14.55 10.09 -5.24
CA THR A 100 -14.44 10.16 -6.70
C THR A 100 -13.00 9.91 -7.15
N PRO A 101 -12.69 8.76 -7.78
CA PRO A 101 -11.36 8.52 -8.30
C PRO A 101 -11.10 9.42 -9.53
N VAL A 102 -9.99 10.13 -9.51
CA VAL A 102 -9.49 10.93 -10.63
C VAL A 102 -8.22 10.25 -11.15
N LEU A 103 -8.34 9.58 -12.28
CA LEU A 103 -7.24 8.84 -12.87
C LEU A 103 -6.39 9.77 -13.74
N VAL A 104 -5.08 9.71 -13.54
CA VAL A 104 -4.12 10.46 -14.34
C VAL A 104 -3.08 9.51 -14.92
N ASP A 105 -2.51 9.90 -16.04
CA ASP A 105 -1.50 9.12 -16.76
C ASP A 105 -0.19 9.01 -15.97
N VAL A 106 0.65 8.08 -16.38
CA VAL A 106 1.96 7.81 -15.80
C VAL A 106 3.08 8.31 -16.71
N ASP A 107 4.23 8.56 -16.15
CA ASP A 107 5.45 8.81 -16.90
C ASP A 107 5.85 7.55 -17.71
N PRO A 108 6.09 7.64 -19.01
CA PRO A 108 6.30 6.48 -19.87
C PRO A 108 7.61 5.72 -19.62
N VAL A 109 8.51 6.28 -18.81
CA VAL A 109 9.81 5.66 -18.51
C VAL A 109 9.79 4.97 -17.14
N SER A 110 9.31 5.67 -16.11
CA SER A 110 9.24 5.16 -14.73
C SER A 110 7.96 4.39 -14.43
N PHE A 111 6.90 4.60 -15.21
CA PHE A 111 5.53 4.12 -14.94
C PHE A 111 4.93 4.60 -13.61
N ASN A 112 5.57 5.54 -12.94
CA ASN A 112 5.02 6.23 -11.80
C ASN A 112 4.11 7.38 -12.25
N ILE A 113 3.23 7.83 -11.37
CA ILE A 113 2.29 8.91 -11.65
C ILE A 113 2.99 10.15 -12.21
N ASP A 114 2.46 10.72 -13.31
CA ASP A 114 2.96 11.96 -13.91
C ASP A 114 2.53 13.16 -13.06
N THR A 115 3.48 13.83 -12.45
CA THR A 115 3.25 15.01 -11.60
C THR A 115 2.65 16.19 -12.36
N SER A 116 2.95 16.31 -13.65
CA SER A 116 2.32 17.32 -14.51
C SER A 116 0.85 16.99 -14.78
N ALA A 117 0.50 15.71 -14.90
CA ALA A 117 -0.87 15.27 -15.00
C ALA A 117 -1.65 15.50 -13.70
N ILE A 118 -1.03 15.29 -12.53
CA ILE A 118 -1.61 15.65 -11.23
C ILE A 118 -1.99 17.13 -11.23
N LYS A 119 -1.05 18.02 -11.55
CA LYS A 119 -1.28 19.49 -11.56
C LYS A 119 -2.47 19.89 -12.44
N ARG A 120 -2.64 19.23 -13.59
CA ARG A 120 -3.78 19.49 -14.50
C ARG A 120 -5.11 18.97 -13.99
N ALA A 121 -5.10 17.93 -13.16
CA ALA A 121 -6.29 17.26 -12.66
C ALA A 121 -6.85 17.85 -11.36
N ILE A 122 -6.10 18.71 -10.67
CA ILE A 122 -6.52 19.31 -9.40
C ILE A 122 -7.75 20.19 -9.59
N THR A 123 -8.75 19.98 -8.73
CA THR A 123 -9.95 20.81 -8.61
C THR A 123 -10.16 21.24 -7.15
N PRO A 124 -11.10 22.13 -6.86
CA PRO A 124 -11.47 22.46 -5.47
C PRO A 124 -11.99 21.26 -4.66
N LYS A 125 -12.39 20.17 -5.33
CA LYS A 125 -12.84 18.93 -4.69
C LYS A 125 -11.69 17.94 -4.41
N THR A 126 -10.52 18.15 -4.99
CA THR A 126 -9.36 17.29 -4.75
C THR A 126 -8.93 17.39 -3.30
N LYS A 127 -8.88 16.27 -2.60
CA LYS A 127 -8.55 16.17 -1.17
C LYS A 127 -7.39 15.25 -0.86
N ALA A 128 -7.03 14.36 -1.80
CA ALA A 128 -5.89 13.48 -1.62
C ALA A 128 -5.25 13.09 -2.95
N ILE A 129 -3.99 12.71 -2.88
CA ILE A 129 -3.23 12.08 -3.96
C ILE A 129 -2.72 10.75 -3.41
N VAL A 130 -2.95 9.67 -4.16
CA VAL A 130 -2.47 8.32 -3.82
C VAL A 130 -1.47 7.88 -4.88
N PRO A 131 -0.17 8.15 -4.67
CA PRO A 131 0.87 7.66 -5.57
C PRO A 131 1.09 6.17 -5.39
N VAL A 132 1.59 5.52 -6.44
CA VAL A 132 2.02 4.11 -6.41
C VAL A 132 3.52 4.07 -6.65
N HIS A 133 4.26 3.34 -5.83
CA HIS A 133 5.70 3.08 -6.01
C HIS A 133 5.85 1.82 -6.87
N LEU A 134 5.62 1.98 -8.17
CA LEU A 134 5.46 0.85 -9.07
C LEU A 134 6.76 0.04 -9.21
N PHE A 135 6.64 -1.27 -9.10
CA PHE A 135 7.75 -2.23 -9.19
C PHE A 135 8.93 -1.94 -8.24
N GLY A 136 8.68 -1.24 -7.14
CA GLY A 136 9.70 -0.88 -6.14
C GLY A 136 10.47 0.41 -6.46
N LEU A 137 10.13 1.13 -7.53
CA LEU A 137 10.65 2.46 -7.80
C LEU A 137 9.76 3.51 -7.14
N ALA A 138 10.33 4.30 -6.23
CA ALA A 138 9.58 5.37 -5.57
C ALA A 138 9.09 6.41 -6.60
N ALA A 139 7.83 6.84 -6.47
CA ALA A 139 7.32 8.01 -7.18
C ALA A 139 8.08 9.27 -6.74
N ASN A 140 8.04 10.34 -7.55
CA ASN A 140 8.69 11.61 -7.22
C ASN A 140 7.96 12.31 -6.05
N MET A 141 8.23 11.82 -4.84
CA MET A 141 7.52 12.26 -3.63
C MET A 141 7.78 13.73 -3.30
N ASP A 142 8.97 14.24 -3.60
CA ASP A 142 9.29 15.66 -3.34
C ASP A 142 8.33 16.56 -4.12
N GLU A 143 8.19 16.32 -5.41
CA GLU A 143 7.28 17.11 -6.26
C GLU A 143 5.79 16.86 -5.92
N ILE A 144 5.41 15.62 -5.57
CA ILE A 144 4.05 15.29 -5.15
C ILE A 144 3.70 16.04 -3.85
N MET A 145 4.62 16.08 -2.89
CA MET A 145 4.42 16.80 -1.64
C MET A 145 4.35 18.31 -1.85
N ASP A 146 5.14 18.87 -2.78
CA ASP A 146 5.05 20.29 -3.15
C ASP A 146 3.70 20.63 -3.79
N ILE A 147 3.12 19.70 -4.55
CA ILE A 147 1.78 19.88 -5.14
C ILE A 147 0.68 19.79 -4.08
N ALA A 148 0.86 18.96 -3.07
CA ALA A 148 -0.14 18.71 -2.03
C ALA A 148 -0.21 19.83 -0.97
N ASN A 149 0.83 20.65 -0.84
CA ASN A 149 0.91 21.80 0.09
C ASN A 149 0.36 23.08 -0.54
#